data_0addb111fdbdb16e8c0475e9cd7b491c
#
_entry.id   0addb111fdbdb16e8c0475e9cd7b491c
#
_cell.length_a   1.000
_cell.length_b   1.000
_cell.length_c   1.000
_cell.angle_alpha   90.00
_cell.angle_beta   90.00
_cell.angle_gamma   90.00
#
_symmetry.space_group_name_H-M   'P 1'
#
loop_
_entity.id
_entity.type
_entity.pdbx_description
1 polymer ?
#
loop_
_entity_poly.entity_id
_entity_poly.type
_entity_poly.pdbx_seq_one_letter_code
_entity_poly.pdbx_strand_id
1 'polypeptide(L)'
;MQTFPKTKDDFLDLVDQAIYEVDEIMMCAADEGDPEDSQYSAVLPLFEQLRHQLRTLHAAVTEDRHVFGDGSELAFMPLVRKWRDHIPFHDILETLSLAHKTGISS
;
A
#
# COMPACT_ATOMS: atom_id res chain seq x y z
N MET A 1 14.68 -4.11 -5.21
CA MET A 1 13.87 -5.33 -4.99
C MET A 1 13.45 -5.39 -3.53
N GLN A 2 12.16 -5.61 -3.27
CA GLN A 2 11.66 -5.70 -1.92
C GLN A 2 11.94 -7.06 -1.32
N THR A 3 12.35 -7.07 -0.04
CA THR A 3 12.52 -8.31 0.71
C THR A 3 11.15 -8.84 1.11
N PHE A 4 10.91 -10.11 0.86
CA PHE A 4 9.64 -10.73 1.25
C PHE A 4 9.54 -10.78 2.78
N PRO A 5 8.45 -10.30 3.37
CA PRO A 5 8.29 -10.29 4.83
C PRO A 5 8.10 -11.72 5.35
N LYS A 6 8.87 -12.08 6.36
CA LYS A 6 8.82 -13.41 6.95
C LYS A 6 8.09 -13.43 8.29
N THR A 7 7.97 -12.26 8.92
CA THR A 7 7.34 -12.14 10.23
C THR A 7 6.30 -11.03 10.18
N LYS A 8 5.46 -10.99 11.21
CA LYS A 8 4.48 -9.93 11.38
C LYS A 8 5.17 -8.55 11.43
N ASP A 9 6.29 -8.45 12.15
CA ASP A 9 7.03 -7.18 12.24
C ASP A 9 7.56 -6.76 10.88
N ASP A 10 8.09 -7.68 10.10
CA ASP A 10 8.56 -7.40 8.74
C ASP A 10 7.41 -6.91 7.86
N PHE A 11 6.24 -7.53 8.01
CA PHE A 11 5.05 -7.14 7.26
C PHE A 11 4.63 -5.71 7.62
N LEU A 12 4.62 -5.40 8.92
CA LEU A 12 4.28 -4.05 9.39
C LEU A 12 5.27 -3.01 8.89
N ASP A 13 6.56 -3.34 8.84
CA ASP A 13 7.57 -2.44 8.30
C ASP A 13 7.29 -2.10 6.83
N LEU A 14 6.88 -3.10 6.04
CA LEU A 14 6.52 -2.85 4.64
C LEU A 14 5.26 -2.00 4.52
N VAL A 15 4.27 -2.23 5.38
CA VAL A 15 3.05 -1.41 5.39
C VAL A 15 3.41 0.04 5.72
N ASP A 16 4.26 0.25 6.73
CA ASP A 16 4.73 1.58 7.09
C ASP A 16 5.46 2.25 5.92
N GLN A 17 6.30 1.50 5.22
CA GLN A 17 7.02 2.02 4.07
C GLN A 17 6.05 2.43 2.96
N ALA A 18 5.02 1.63 2.71
CA ALA A 18 4.01 1.95 1.72
C ALA A 18 3.24 3.21 2.09
N ILE A 19 2.88 3.36 3.36
CA ILE A 19 2.19 4.56 3.86
C ILE A 19 3.08 5.79 3.66
N TYR A 20 4.36 5.67 3.98
CA TYR A 20 5.33 6.76 3.80
C TYR A 20 5.39 7.18 2.32
N GLU A 21 5.45 6.22 1.41
CA GLU A 21 5.51 6.51 -0.02
C GLU A 21 4.24 7.23 -0.50
N VAL A 22 3.07 6.81 -0.02
CA VAL A 22 1.81 7.47 -0.35
C VAL A 22 1.82 8.91 0.16
N ASP A 23 2.23 9.11 1.40
CA ASP A 23 2.26 10.45 2.00
C ASP A 23 3.23 11.37 1.25
N GLU A 24 4.38 10.87 0.83
CA GLU A 24 5.35 11.63 0.04
C GLU A 24 4.74 12.12 -1.28
N ILE A 25 4.06 11.23 -1.99
CA ILE A 25 3.44 11.58 -3.25
C ILE A 25 2.33 12.62 -3.05
N MET A 26 1.52 12.44 -2.01
CA MET A 26 0.43 13.37 -1.73
C MET A 26 0.97 14.75 -1.35
N MET A 27 2.07 14.81 -0.61
CA MET A 27 2.72 16.07 -0.27
C MET A 27 3.27 16.77 -1.51
N CYS A 28 3.91 16.02 -2.39
CA CYS A 28 4.43 16.58 -3.65
C CYS A 28 3.29 17.13 -4.52
N ALA A 29 2.17 16.41 -4.60
CA ALA A 29 1.02 16.87 -5.37
C ALA A 29 0.44 18.15 -4.80
N ALA A 30 0.39 18.28 -3.48
CA ALA A 30 -0.11 19.50 -2.82
C ALA A 30 0.82 20.69 -3.07
N ASP A 31 2.13 20.44 -3.13
CA ASP A 31 3.13 21.50 -3.32
C ASP A 31 3.16 22.05 -4.76
N GLU A 32 2.65 21.32 -5.73
CA GLU A 32 2.66 21.77 -7.12
C GLU A 32 1.72 22.96 -7.38
N GLY A 33 0.78 23.21 -6.50
CA GLY A 33 0.02 24.47 -6.49
C GLY A 33 -1.02 24.65 -7.57
N ASP A 34 -0.99 23.89 -8.65
CA ASP A 34 -1.98 23.99 -9.72
C ASP A 34 -2.61 22.62 -9.97
N PRO A 35 -3.76 22.35 -9.33
CA PRO A 35 -4.39 21.04 -9.46
C PRO A 35 -4.92 20.74 -10.86
N GLU A 36 -5.14 21.75 -11.69
CA GLU A 36 -5.68 21.55 -13.04
C GLU A 36 -4.62 21.00 -14.00
N ASP A 37 -3.36 21.39 -13.81
CA ASP A 37 -2.26 20.97 -14.67
C ASP A 37 -1.47 19.79 -14.08
N SER A 38 -1.72 19.44 -12.83
CA SER A 38 -0.99 18.37 -12.17
C SER A 38 -1.50 17.00 -12.63
N GLN A 39 -0.58 16.15 -13.09
CA GLN A 39 -0.92 14.76 -13.40
C GLN A 39 -1.36 14.00 -12.15
N TYR A 40 -0.98 14.49 -10.96
CA TYR A 40 -1.34 13.87 -9.70
C TYR A 40 -2.77 14.17 -9.27
N SER A 41 -3.38 15.26 -9.78
CA SER A 41 -4.73 15.61 -9.36
C SER A 41 -5.75 14.51 -9.73
N ALA A 42 -5.53 13.82 -10.83
CA ALA A 42 -6.40 12.73 -11.26
C ALA A 42 -6.25 11.47 -10.41
N VAL A 43 -5.07 11.29 -9.76
CA VAL A 43 -4.79 10.10 -8.99
C VAL A 43 -4.81 10.34 -7.48
N LEU A 44 -5.02 11.58 -7.02
CA LEU A 44 -5.11 11.85 -5.58
C LEU A 44 -6.16 11.01 -4.87
N PRO A 45 -7.39 10.84 -5.41
CA PRO A 45 -8.37 9.97 -4.76
C PRO A 45 -7.90 8.53 -4.62
N LEU A 46 -7.14 8.04 -5.61
CA LEU A 46 -6.54 6.70 -5.54
C LEU A 46 -5.57 6.61 -4.35
N PHE A 47 -4.68 7.59 -4.20
CA PHE A 47 -3.70 7.57 -3.12
C PHE A 47 -4.35 7.74 -1.76
N GLU A 48 -5.41 8.54 -1.65
CA GLU A 48 -6.17 8.66 -0.41
C GLU A 48 -6.79 7.33 -0.02
N GLN A 49 -7.35 6.61 -0.99
CA GLN A 49 -7.94 5.30 -0.74
C GLN A 49 -6.87 4.28 -0.35
N LEU A 50 -5.73 4.29 -1.04
CA LEU A 50 -4.62 3.41 -0.69
C LEU A 50 -4.14 3.66 0.73
N ARG A 51 -3.98 4.93 1.10
CA ARG A 51 -3.54 5.29 2.45
C ARG A 51 -4.52 4.78 3.50
N HIS A 52 -5.81 4.98 3.26
CA HIS A 52 -6.85 4.51 4.17
C HIS A 52 -6.78 2.99 4.35
N GLN A 53 -6.66 2.25 3.25
CA GLN A 53 -6.61 0.80 3.30
C GLN A 53 -5.33 0.30 3.96
N LEU A 54 -4.20 0.96 3.70
CA LEU A 54 -2.93 0.60 4.33
C LEU A 54 -2.98 0.82 5.84
N ARG A 55 -3.56 1.94 6.29
CA ARG A 55 -3.71 2.21 7.71
C ARG A 55 -4.65 1.22 8.38
N THR A 56 -5.73 0.85 7.70
CA THR A 56 -6.66 -0.16 8.20
C THR A 56 -5.96 -1.51 8.33
N LEU A 57 -5.16 -1.88 7.32
CA LEU A 57 -4.37 -3.11 7.36
C LEU A 57 -3.37 -3.10 8.51
N HIS A 58 -2.65 -1.98 8.68
CA HIS A 58 -1.67 -1.83 9.76
C HIS A 58 -2.35 -2.05 11.13
N ALA A 59 -3.49 -1.42 11.34
CA ALA A 59 -4.23 -1.57 12.60
C ALA A 59 -4.69 -3.00 12.81
N ALA A 60 -5.21 -3.64 11.75
CA ALA A 60 -5.69 -5.02 11.85
C ALA A 60 -4.55 -5.98 12.20
N VAL A 61 -3.38 -5.81 11.60
CA VAL A 61 -2.22 -6.65 11.88
C VAL A 61 -1.71 -6.40 13.30
N THR A 62 -1.63 -5.13 13.70
CA THR A 62 -1.16 -4.76 15.05
C THR A 62 -2.06 -5.33 16.13
N GLU A 63 -3.37 -5.39 15.88
CA GLU A 63 -4.36 -5.89 16.83
C GLU A 63 -4.63 -7.39 16.68
N ASP A 64 -3.86 -8.07 15.84
CA ASP A 64 -3.99 -9.50 15.57
C ASP A 64 -5.37 -9.91 15.02
N ARG A 65 -6.05 -9.00 14.34
CA ARG A 65 -7.33 -9.25 13.68
C ARG A 65 -7.18 -9.67 12.22
N HIS A 66 -5.99 -9.50 11.66
CA HIS A 66 -5.75 -9.81 10.25
C HIS A 66 -5.43 -11.29 10.08
N VAL A 67 -6.05 -11.89 9.06
CA VAL A 67 -5.83 -13.31 8.74
C VAL A 67 -4.89 -13.40 7.55
N PHE A 68 -3.78 -14.12 7.73
CA PHE A 68 -2.81 -14.40 6.67
C PHE A 68 -3.06 -15.78 6.09
N GLY A 69 -2.71 -15.94 4.81
CA GLY A 69 -2.70 -17.26 4.18
C GLY A 69 -4.07 -17.78 3.79
N ASP A 70 -5.04 -16.88 3.59
CA ASP A 70 -6.39 -17.30 3.18
C ASP A 70 -6.52 -17.48 1.66
N GLY A 71 -5.45 -17.27 0.91
CA GLY A 71 -5.45 -17.44 -0.54
C GLY A 71 -6.02 -16.28 -1.32
N SER A 72 -6.46 -15.22 -0.65
CA SER A 72 -7.04 -14.04 -1.32
C SER A 72 -6.04 -12.90 -1.41
N GLU A 73 -6.31 -11.97 -2.33
CA GLU A 73 -5.52 -10.75 -2.46
C GLU A 73 -6.00 -9.70 -1.47
N LEU A 74 -5.10 -8.76 -1.15
CA LEU A 74 -5.50 -7.59 -0.36
C LEU A 74 -6.49 -6.74 -1.15
N ALA A 75 -7.35 -6.02 -0.43
CA ALA A 75 -8.47 -5.28 -1.03
C ALA A 75 -8.02 -4.21 -2.02
N PHE A 76 -6.81 -3.67 -1.88
CA PHE A 76 -6.32 -2.61 -2.78
C PHE A 76 -5.73 -3.15 -4.09
N MET A 77 -5.58 -4.46 -4.26
CA MET A 77 -4.92 -5.02 -5.45
C MET A 77 -5.60 -4.67 -6.78
N PRO A 78 -6.94 -4.65 -6.88
CA PRO A 78 -7.57 -4.19 -8.13
C PRO A 78 -7.17 -2.77 -8.50
N LEU A 79 -7.01 -1.88 -7.51
CA LEU A 79 -6.56 -0.51 -7.75
C LEU A 79 -5.10 -0.50 -8.20
N VAL A 80 -4.26 -1.33 -7.58
CA VAL A 80 -2.84 -1.42 -7.94
C VAL A 80 -2.69 -1.86 -9.38
N ARG A 81 -3.43 -2.89 -9.81
CA ARG A 81 -3.36 -3.38 -11.18
C ARG A 81 -3.83 -2.33 -12.18
N LYS A 82 -4.89 -1.60 -11.85
CA LYS A 82 -5.44 -0.59 -12.73
C LYS A 82 -4.52 0.61 -12.88
N TRP A 83 -3.85 1.01 -11.80
CA TRP A 83 -3.06 2.24 -11.75
C TRP A 83 -1.56 1.97 -11.58
N ARG A 84 -1.11 0.77 -11.92
CA ARG A 84 0.27 0.34 -11.69
C ARG A 84 1.30 1.34 -12.21
N ASP A 85 1.09 1.89 -13.40
CA ASP A 85 2.02 2.82 -14.02
C ASP A 85 2.11 4.15 -13.25
N HIS A 86 1.12 4.44 -12.43
CA HIS A 86 1.07 5.67 -11.62
C HIS A 86 1.50 5.44 -10.18
N ILE A 87 1.80 4.19 -9.80
CA ILE A 87 2.21 3.83 -8.45
C ILE A 87 3.66 3.35 -8.49
N PRO A 88 4.64 4.25 -8.24
CA PRO A 88 6.05 3.85 -8.34
C PRO A 88 6.46 2.80 -7.33
N PHE A 89 5.73 2.70 -6.21
CA PHE A 89 5.99 1.71 -5.16
C PHE A 89 5.07 0.49 -5.26
N HIS A 90 4.55 0.17 -6.45
CA HIS A 90 3.64 -0.96 -6.62
C HIS A 90 4.28 -2.29 -6.18
N ASP A 91 5.61 -2.40 -6.26
CA ASP A 91 6.32 -3.61 -5.82
C ASP A 91 6.07 -3.90 -4.34
N ILE A 92 6.07 -2.85 -3.50
CA ILE A 92 5.79 -3.00 -2.08
C ILE A 92 4.38 -3.54 -1.87
N LEU A 93 3.41 -2.97 -2.59
CA LEU A 93 2.01 -3.38 -2.48
C LEU A 93 1.79 -4.81 -2.97
N GLU A 94 2.45 -5.18 -4.05
CA GLU A 94 2.37 -6.55 -4.59
C GLU A 94 2.99 -7.55 -3.62
N THR A 95 4.11 -7.19 -2.99
CA THR A 95 4.76 -8.03 -1.99
C THR A 95 3.88 -8.22 -0.76
N LEU A 96 3.23 -7.15 -0.29
CA LEU A 96 2.30 -7.22 0.83
C LEU A 96 1.15 -8.17 0.51
N SER A 97 0.58 -8.06 -0.68
CA SER A 97 -0.53 -8.92 -1.08
C SER A 97 -0.11 -10.38 -1.17
N LEU A 98 1.08 -10.62 -1.72
CA LEU A 98 1.60 -11.99 -1.82
C LEU A 98 1.83 -12.61 -0.44
N ALA A 99 2.39 -11.84 0.49
CA ALA A 99 2.60 -12.29 1.87
C ALA A 99 1.26 -12.59 2.56
N HIS A 100 0.27 -11.74 2.35
CA HIS A 100 -1.08 -11.97 2.87
C HIS A 100 -1.68 -13.25 2.31
N LYS A 101 -1.55 -13.46 1.00
CA LYS A 101 -2.13 -14.60 0.31
C LYS A 101 -1.50 -15.92 0.74
N THR A 102 -0.17 -15.94 0.85
CA THR A 102 0.57 -17.17 1.16
C THR A 102 0.79 -17.40 2.65
N GLY A 103 0.69 -16.35 3.45
CA GLY A 103 0.96 -16.40 4.88
C GLY A 103 2.41 -16.06 5.21
N ILE A 104 2.63 -15.72 6.46
CA ILE A 104 3.97 -15.40 6.98
C ILE A 104 4.24 -16.25 8.22
N SER A 105 5.51 -16.54 8.45
CA SER A 105 5.95 -17.23 9.67
C SER A 105 6.11 -16.19 10.77
N SER A 106 5.35 -16.28 11.82
CA SER A 106 5.45 -15.31 12.90
C SER A 106 5.70 -15.97 14.23
#